data_08a3c6773ec1c8494b6628b9b724d677
#
_entry.id   08a3c6773ec1c8494b6628b9b724d677
#
_cell.length_a   1.000
_cell.length_b   1.000
_cell.length_c   1.000
_cell.angle_alpha   90.00
_cell.angle_beta   90.00
_cell.angle_gamma   90.00
#
_symmetry.space_group_name_H-M   'P 1'
#
loop_
_entity.id
_entity.type
_entity.pdbx_description
1 polymer ?
#
loop_
_entity_poly.entity_id
_entity_poly.type
_entity_poly.pdbx_seq_one_letter_code
_entity_poly.pdbx_strand_id
1 'polypeptide(L)'
;MSDNADAINKLTAGGGDEYDLIMTCDAYMKSLIAGGYVEELNLDNIPNSSNINDTYWVSKGYCVPYLMNYIYVVYDSETCPVEIHSYNDLLQSGLKISTIDGARNLFRIALVALGYDPNSTNESEIAEAYEWLQKFNANVVAYGNAEQNLTNGTANVAVTYDGNASWAMKEKNTIKVADFTSDPIQLGIDLFVMPKGAKHVDLAEKFLNYICTAEVMAKNLEEFPYSCPNDAAVAEASDDYKNDPARDFSYKENVFFQEDVGDA
;
A
#
# COMPACT_ATOMS: atom_id res chain seq x y z
N MET A 1 -9.99 12.54 -8.02
CA MET A 1 -8.96 12.77 -6.99
C MET A 1 -7.73 11.99 -7.43
N SER A 2 -6.57 12.62 -7.45
CA SER A 2 -5.35 12.02 -8.03
C SER A 2 -4.56 11.17 -7.03
N ASP A 3 -4.69 11.45 -5.73
CA ASP A 3 -4.03 10.74 -4.64
C ASP A 3 -4.73 10.95 -3.29
N ASN A 4 -4.24 10.29 -2.24
CA ASN A 4 -4.78 10.39 -0.89
C ASN A 4 -4.68 11.80 -0.32
N ALA A 5 -3.60 12.54 -0.59
CA ALA A 5 -3.42 13.90 -0.08
C ALA A 5 -4.45 14.86 -0.68
N ASP A 6 -4.77 14.73 -1.98
CA ASP A 6 -5.84 15.50 -2.65
C ASP A 6 -7.21 15.20 -2.03
N ALA A 7 -7.50 13.93 -1.72
CA ALA A 7 -8.73 13.54 -1.05
C ALA A 7 -8.86 14.17 0.35
N ILE A 8 -7.80 14.11 1.14
CA ILE A 8 -7.74 14.68 2.48
C ILE A 8 -7.90 16.21 2.44
N ASN A 9 -7.18 16.89 1.54
CA ASN A 9 -7.28 18.33 1.37
C ASN A 9 -8.71 18.78 1.04
N LYS A 10 -9.43 18.04 0.20
CA LYS A 10 -10.83 18.34 -0.12
C LYS A 10 -11.74 18.16 1.09
N LEU A 11 -11.57 17.09 1.86
CA LEU A 11 -12.34 16.86 3.09
C LEU A 11 -12.11 17.98 4.10
N THR A 12 -10.86 18.32 4.37
CA THR A 12 -10.48 19.33 5.37
C THR A 12 -10.87 20.75 4.95
N ALA A 13 -10.97 21.02 3.64
CA ALA A 13 -11.47 22.28 3.10
C ALA A 13 -13.02 22.40 3.12
N GLY A 14 -13.73 21.41 3.65
CA GLY A 14 -15.19 21.43 3.78
C GLY A 14 -15.96 20.83 2.60
N GLY A 15 -15.28 20.12 1.69
CA GLY A 15 -15.90 19.47 0.53
C GLY A 15 -16.46 18.07 0.81
N GLY A 16 -16.66 17.70 2.09
CA GLY A 16 -17.16 16.37 2.46
C GLY A 16 -18.58 16.07 1.96
N ASP A 17 -19.41 17.07 1.81
CA ASP A 17 -20.80 16.94 1.33
C ASP A 17 -20.92 16.71 -0.19
N GLU A 18 -19.80 16.68 -0.93
CA GLU A 18 -19.74 16.34 -2.35
C GLU A 18 -19.59 14.84 -2.59
N TYR A 19 -19.26 14.06 -1.56
CA TYR A 19 -18.97 12.64 -1.65
C TYR A 19 -19.73 11.85 -0.59
N ASP A 20 -20.18 10.65 -0.95
CA ASP A 20 -20.80 9.71 -0.01
C ASP A 20 -19.78 8.71 0.53
N LEU A 21 -18.75 8.39 -0.25
CA LEU A 21 -17.62 7.57 0.15
C LEU A 21 -16.32 8.12 -0.46
N ILE A 22 -15.25 7.99 0.29
CA ILE A 22 -13.89 8.28 -0.17
C ILE A 22 -13.01 7.09 0.16
N MET A 23 -12.15 6.71 -0.78
CA MET A 23 -11.06 5.77 -0.52
C MET A 23 -9.83 6.56 -0.06
N THR A 24 -9.24 6.12 1.03
CA THR A 24 -8.00 6.65 1.59
C THR A 24 -7.18 5.50 2.19
N CYS A 25 -6.15 5.79 2.97
CA CYS A 25 -5.34 4.76 3.62
C CYS A 25 -5.21 4.97 5.13
N ASP A 26 -4.72 3.95 5.80
CA ASP A 26 -4.50 3.89 7.24
C ASP A 26 -3.70 5.08 7.79
N ALA A 27 -2.73 5.61 7.04
CA ALA A 27 -1.89 6.73 7.43
C ALA A 27 -2.62 8.06 7.74
N TYR A 28 -3.92 8.16 7.44
CA TYR A 28 -4.71 9.39 7.65
C TYR A 28 -5.87 9.22 8.64
N MET A 29 -6.14 8.00 9.08
CA MET A 29 -7.36 7.71 9.86
C MET A 29 -7.43 8.43 11.18
N LYS A 30 -6.32 8.52 11.91
CA LYS A 30 -6.26 9.20 13.21
C LYS A 30 -6.59 10.70 13.07
N SER A 31 -5.97 11.35 12.07
CA SER A 31 -6.20 12.77 11.78
C SER A 31 -7.64 13.03 11.29
N LEU A 32 -8.19 12.18 10.44
CA LEU A 32 -9.54 12.30 9.93
C LEU A 32 -10.60 12.19 11.05
N ILE A 33 -10.44 11.23 11.95
CA ILE A 33 -11.34 11.05 13.09
C ILE A 33 -11.20 12.21 14.06
N ALA A 34 -9.97 12.58 14.44
CA ALA A 34 -9.71 13.66 15.39
C ALA A 34 -10.22 15.02 14.89
N GLY A 35 -10.12 15.27 13.57
CA GLY A 35 -10.64 16.48 12.93
C GLY A 35 -12.17 16.47 12.72
N GLY A 36 -12.84 15.36 12.95
CA GLY A 36 -14.29 15.22 12.75
C GLY A 36 -14.69 15.30 11.27
N TYR A 37 -13.82 14.83 10.36
CA TYR A 37 -14.04 14.87 8.91
C TYR A 37 -14.76 13.63 8.36
N VAL A 38 -14.90 12.58 9.17
CA VAL A 38 -15.58 11.34 8.80
C VAL A 38 -16.70 11.00 9.78
N GLU A 39 -17.73 10.33 9.27
CA GLU A 39 -18.87 9.84 10.04
C GLU A 39 -18.63 8.41 10.51
N GLU A 40 -19.28 8.03 11.60
CA GLU A 40 -19.34 6.66 12.07
C GLU A 40 -20.27 5.83 11.17
N LEU A 41 -19.83 4.64 10.79
CA LEU A 41 -20.56 3.69 9.97
C LEU A 41 -21.45 2.81 10.87
N ASN A 42 -22.67 2.54 10.44
CA ASN A 42 -23.50 1.53 11.07
C ASN A 42 -23.16 0.13 10.50
N LEU A 43 -22.31 -0.61 11.20
CA LEU A 43 -21.89 -1.94 10.75
C LEU A 43 -23.04 -2.97 10.70
N ASP A 44 -24.16 -2.74 11.38
CA ASP A 44 -25.35 -3.59 11.24
C ASP A 44 -25.95 -3.53 9.83
N ASN A 45 -25.73 -2.43 9.12
CA ASN A 45 -26.08 -2.27 7.70
C ASN A 45 -25.01 -2.83 6.74
N ILE A 46 -23.86 -3.26 7.27
CA ILE A 46 -22.72 -3.80 6.53
C ILE A 46 -22.35 -5.20 7.05
N PRO A 47 -23.29 -6.16 7.12
CA PRO A 47 -23.04 -7.47 7.74
C PRO A 47 -21.89 -8.25 7.09
N ASN A 48 -21.64 -8.06 5.78
CA ASN A 48 -20.52 -8.71 5.09
C ASN A 48 -19.15 -8.17 5.52
N SER A 49 -19.09 -7.07 6.27
CA SER A 49 -17.84 -6.60 6.89
C SER A 49 -17.25 -7.62 7.87
N SER A 50 -18.04 -8.59 8.34
CA SER A 50 -17.57 -9.73 9.12
C SER A 50 -16.62 -10.68 8.37
N ASN A 51 -16.54 -10.57 7.04
CA ASN A 51 -15.58 -11.28 6.21
C ASN A 51 -14.16 -10.70 6.29
N ILE A 52 -14.02 -9.49 6.83
CA ILE A 52 -12.73 -8.80 6.98
C ILE A 52 -12.06 -9.31 8.26
N ASN A 53 -10.81 -9.71 8.12
CA ASN A 53 -9.98 -10.14 9.23
C ASN A 53 -9.80 -9.02 10.26
N ASP A 54 -10.04 -9.34 11.53
CA ASP A 54 -10.01 -8.36 12.62
C ASP A 54 -8.64 -7.66 12.79
N THR A 55 -7.55 -8.29 12.35
CA THR A 55 -6.20 -7.73 12.40
C THR A 55 -6.04 -6.45 11.56
N TYR A 56 -6.82 -6.32 10.49
CA TYR A 56 -6.67 -5.22 9.51
C TYR A 56 -7.63 -4.05 9.71
N TRP A 57 -8.43 -4.07 10.78
CA TRP A 57 -9.28 -2.94 11.13
C TRP A 57 -8.47 -1.82 11.78
N VAL A 58 -8.21 -0.76 11.02
CA VAL A 58 -7.48 0.43 11.49
C VAL A 58 -8.31 1.22 12.53
N SER A 59 -9.60 1.41 12.25
CA SER A 59 -10.55 2.10 13.11
C SER A 59 -11.95 1.54 12.88
N LYS A 60 -12.27 0.43 13.54
CA LYS A 60 -13.55 -0.26 13.40
C LYS A 60 -14.72 0.67 13.73
N GLY A 61 -15.67 0.77 12.82
CA GLY A 61 -16.80 1.71 12.91
C GLY A 61 -16.59 3.04 12.15
N TYR A 62 -15.37 3.40 11.75
CA TYR A 62 -15.11 4.61 10.96
C TYR A 62 -14.60 4.32 9.55
N CYS A 63 -14.17 3.10 9.29
CA CYS A 63 -13.67 2.71 7.97
C CYS A 63 -14.07 1.28 7.65
N VAL A 64 -13.98 0.91 6.37
CA VAL A 64 -14.04 -0.47 5.89
C VAL A 64 -12.77 -0.75 5.11
N PRO A 65 -11.87 -1.65 5.60
CA PRO A 65 -10.69 -2.09 4.86
C PRO A 65 -11.08 -2.72 3.53
N TYR A 66 -10.34 -2.36 2.47
CA TYR A 66 -10.66 -2.77 1.10
C TYR A 66 -9.55 -3.62 0.47
N LEU A 67 -8.36 -3.05 0.32
CA LEU A 67 -7.17 -3.72 -0.16
C LEU A 67 -6.01 -3.48 0.79
N MET A 68 -5.05 -4.37 0.76
CA MET A 68 -3.75 -4.19 1.42
C MET A 68 -2.68 -4.08 0.36
N ASN A 69 -1.64 -3.31 0.64
CA ASN A 69 -0.52 -3.14 -0.25
C ASN A 69 0.80 -3.29 0.50
N TYR A 70 1.56 -4.30 0.13
CA TYR A 70 2.95 -4.43 0.55
C TYR A 70 3.83 -3.60 -0.39
N ILE A 71 4.83 -2.95 0.16
CA ILE A 71 5.87 -2.32 -0.65
C ILE A 71 7.08 -3.23 -0.64
N TYR A 72 7.35 -3.86 -1.79
CA TYR A 72 8.53 -4.70 -1.93
C TYR A 72 9.57 -4.12 -2.88
N VAL A 73 10.69 -4.82 -2.90
CA VAL A 73 11.67 -4.70 -3.96
C VAL A 73 11.50 -5.90 -4.89
N VAL A 74 11.35 -5.63 -6.18
CA VAL A 74 11.37 -6.64 -7.24
C VAL A 74 12.49 -6.32 -8.21
N TYR A 75 13.06 -7.35 -8.83
CA TYR A 75 14.19 -7.19 -9.74
C TYR A 75 14.11 -8.17 -10.92
N ASP A 76 14.70 -7.78 -12.02
CA ASP A 76 14.87 -8.67 -13.17
C ASP A 76 16.15 -9.47 -12.99
N SER A 77 16.03 -10.77 -12.77
CA SER A 77 17.14 -11.68 -12.46
C SER A 77 18.17 -11.85 -13.59
N GLU A 78 17.84 -11.43 -14.81
CA GLU A 78 18.78 -11.46 -15.95
C GLU A 78 19.61 -10.18 -16.07
N THR A 79 19.10 -9.05 -15.57
CA THR A 79 19.73 -7.74 -15.79
C THR A 79 20.14 -7.03 -14.50
N CYS A 80 19.66 -7.46 -13.35
CA CYS A 80 20.09 -6.94 -12.06
C CYS A 80 21.52 -7.43 -11.76
N PRO A 81 22.50 -6.52 -11.57
CA PRO A 81 23.90 -6.91 -11.44
C PRO A 81 24.31 -7.38 -10.05
N VAL A 82 23.42 -7.28 -9.05
CA VAL A 82 23.69 -7.54 -7.64
C VAL A 82 22.56 -8.34 -7.00
N GLU A 83 22.87 -9.06 -5.93
CA GLU A 83 21.88 -9.66 -5.07
C GLU A 83 21.31 -8.59 -4.12
N ILE A 84 20.01 -8.66 -3.84
CA ILE A 84 19.30 -7.69 -3.02
C ILE A 84 18.64 -8.42 -1.86
N HIS A 85 19.11 -8.15 -0.63
CA HIS A 85 18.64 -8.75 0.61
C HIS A 85 18.22 -7.72 1.67
N SER A 86 18.48 -6.43 1.40
CA SER A 86 18.16 -5.32 2.28
C SER A 86 17.90 -4.04 1.47
N TYR A 87 17.29 -3.04 2.11
CA TYR A 87 17.17 -1.71 1.47
C TYR A 87 18.53 -1.06 1.21
N ASN A 88 19.57 -1.35 2.00
CA ASN A 88 20.90 -0.81 1.78
C ASN A 88 21.55 -1.32 0.48
N ASP A 89 21.14 -2.48 -0.01
CA ASP A 89 21.62 -2.99 -1.30
C ASP A 89 21.17 -2.13 -2.48
N LEU A 90 20.09 -1.36 -2.33
CA LEU A 90 19.61 -0.41 -3.33
C LEU A 90 20.57 0.77 -3.58
N LEU A 91 21.58 0.95 -2.73
CA LEU A 91 22.62 1.96 -2.89
C LEU A 91 23.80 1.47 -3.78
N GLN A 92 23.82 0.19 -4.16
CA GLN A 92 24.90 -0.37 -4.97
C GLN A 92 24.90 0.20 -6.39
N SER A 93 26.08 0.32 -6.97
CA SER A 93 26.26 0.86 -8.33
C SER A 93 25.76 -0.11 -9.40
N GLY A 94 25.27 0.43 -10.51
CA GLY A 94 24.77 -0.35 -11.65
C GLY A 94 23.28 -0.65 -11.58
N LEU A 95 22.61 -0.31 -10.49
CA LEU A 95 21.15 -0.39 -10.41
C LEU A 95 20.49 0.73 -11.22
N LYS A 96 19.37 0.38 -11.83
CA LYS A 96 18.43 1.32 -12.46
C LYS A 96 17.08 1.08 -11.79
N ILE A 97 16.72 1.96 -10.87
CA ILE A 97 15.58 1.76 -10.01
C ILE A 97 14.36 2.53 -10.52
N SER A 98 13.24 1.84 -10.71
CA SER A 98 11.92 2.46 -10.75
C SER A 98 11.32 2.42 -9.36
N THR A 99 10.85 3.55 -8.82
CA THR A 99 10.34 3.60 -7.45
C THR A 99 8.94 4.20 -7.38
N ILE A 100 8.23 3.90 -6.30
CA ILE A 100 6.96 4.54 -5.99
C ILE A 100 7.13 6.06 -5.87
N ASP A 101 6.06 6.79 -6.16
CA ASP A 101 5.99 8.26 -6.03
C ASP A 101 5.28 8.61 -4.71
N GLY A 102 5.98 8.45 -3.60
CA GLY A 102 5.43 8.72 -2.28
C GLY A 102 6.53 9.06 -1.27
N ALA A 103 6.76 10.35 -1.01
CA ALA A 103 7.83 10.81 -0.13
C ALA A 103 7.81 10.11 1.24
N ARG A 104 6.66 10.04 1.91
CA ARG A 104 6.53 9.38 3.23
C ARG A 104 6.93 7.90 3.18
N ASN A 105 6.55 7.18 2.13
CA ASN A 105 6.90 5.77 1.98
C ASN A 105 8.42 5.60 1.77
N LEU A 106 9.03 6.48 0.98
CA LEU A 106 10.48 6.46 0.77
C LEU A 106 11.26 6.81 2.04
N PHE A 107 10.77 7.77 2.84
CA PHE A 107 11.36 8.07 4.15
C PHE A 107 11.27 6.88 5.10
N ARG A 108 10.15 6.16 5.17
CA ARG A 108 10.02 4.95 5.97
C ARG A 108 11.01 3.86 5.55
N ILE A 109 11.19 3.65 4.25
CA ILE A 109 12.20 2.73 3.71
C ILE A 109 13.61 3.15 4.16
N ALA A 110 13.95 4.44 4.08
CA ALA A 110 15.24 4.94 4.50
C ALA A 110 15.47 4.80 6.01
N LEU A 111 14.45 5.07 6.83
CA LEU A 111 14.50 4.87 8.28
C LEU A 111 14.75 3.40 8.62
N VAL A 112 14.04 2.48 7.99
CA VAL A 112 14.28 1.02 8.16
C VAL A 112 15.70 0.66 7.75
N ALA A 113 16.18 1.13 6.60
CA ALA A 113 17.54 0.88 6.11
C ALA A 113 18.62 1.35 7.10
N LEU A 114 18.32 2.37 7.88
CA LEU A 114 19.20 2.92 8.93
C LEU A 114 19.00 2.26 10.32
N GLY A 115 18.01 1.37 10.46
CA GLY A 115 17.69 0.69 11.71
C GLY A 115 16.86 1.53 12.68
N TYR A 116 16.19 2.56 12.19
CA TYR A 116 15.28 3.42 12.95
C TYR A 116 13.83 2.92 12.88
N ASP A 117 12.98 3.47 13.75
CA ASP A 117 11.54 3.28 13.65
C ASP A 117 11.03 3.86 12.32
N PRO A 118 10.33 3.09 11.47
CA PRO A 118 9.79 3.58 10.20
C PRO A 118 8.80 4.74 10.35
N ASN A 119 8.19 4.91 11.51
CA ASN A 119 7.27 6.00 11.83
C ASN A 119 7.91 7.10 12.68
N SER A 120 9.25 7.15 12.77
CA SER A 120 9.95 8.18 13.53
C SER A 120 9.65 9.59 13.02
N THR A 121 9.48 10.51 13.99
CA THR A 121 9.37 11.96 13.76
C THR A 121 10.57 12.71 14.34
N ASN A 122 11.64 12.00 14.70
CA ASN A 122 12.87 12.59 15.22
C ASN A 122 13.62 13.31 14.09
N GLU A 123 13.85 14.62 14.26
CA GLU A 123 14.48 15.46 13.24
C GLU A 123 15.87 14.97 12.80
N SER A 124 16.68 14.43 13.72
CA SER A 124 18.00 13.91 13.36
C SER A 124 17.93 12.62 12.53
N GLU A 125 17.00 11.72 12.87
CA GLU A 125 16.78 10.48 12.11
C GLU A 125 16.21 10.77 10.72
N ILE A 126 15.30 11.76 10.63
CA ILE A 126 14.77 12.25 9.33
C ILE A 126 15.89 12.87 8.49
N ALA A 127 16.80 13.64 9.09
CA ALA A 127 17.95 14.20 8.36
C ALA A 127 18.87 13.08 7.81
N GLU A 128 19.17 12.05 8.60
CA GLU A 128 19.95 10.91 8.13
C GLU A 128 19.23 10.10 7.06
N ALA A 129 17.90 9.91 7.20
CA ALA A 129 17.07 9.28 6.17
C ALA A 129 17.08 10.07 4.86
N TYR A 130 17.08 11.40 4.92
CA TYR A 130 17.21 12.24 3.73
C TYR A 130 18.58 12.07 3.05
N GLU A 131 19.67 11.97 3.80
CA GLU A 131 20.99 11.68 3.22
C GLU A 131 21.05 10.29 2.56
N TRP A 132 20.40 9.29 3.16
CA TRP A 132 20.24 7.97 2.55
C TRP A 132 19.47 8.04 1.24
N LEU A 133 18.34 8.77 1.21
CA LEU A 133 17.52 8.97 0.02
C LEU A 133 18.26 9.71 -1.10
N GLN A 134 19.15 10.66 -0.78
CA GLN A 134 20.00 11.30 -1.81
C GLN A 134 20.91 10.28 -2.51
N LYS A 135 21.47 9.31 -1.77
CA LYS A 135 22.28 8.23 -2.33
C LYS A 135 21.42 7.27 -3.16
N PHE A 136 20.25 6.87 -2.63
CA PHE A 136 19.28 6.05 -3.34
C PHE A 136 18.85 6.67 -4.66
N ASN A 137 18.56 7.96 -4.65
CA ASN A 137 18.11 8.71 -5.84
C ASN A 137 19.15 8.74 -6.97
N ALA A 138 20.42 8.53 -6.69
CA ALA A 138 21.46 8.41 -7.73
C ALA A 138 21.24 7.19 -8.65
N ASN A 139 20.53 6.16 -8.17
CA ASN A 139 20.18 4.96 -8.94
C ASN A 139 18.75 5.01 -9.52
N VAL A 140 17.92 6.02 -9.13
CA VAL A 140 16.55 6.13 -9.60
C VAL A 140 16.51 6.66 -11.03
N VAL A 141 15.85 5.92 -11.91
CA VAL A 141 15.65 6.28 -13.33
C VAL A 141 14.22 6.65 -13.66
N ALA A 142 13.26 6.27 -12.81
CA ALA A 142 11.84 6.58 -12.99
C ALA A 142 11.07 6.54 -11.66
N TYR A 143 10.00 7.32 -11.60
CA TYR A 143 8.98 7.27 -10.55
C TYR A 143 7.67 6.73 -11.12
N GLY A 144 7.02 5.80 -10.41
CA GLY A 144 5.81 5.11 -10.87
C GLY A 144 6.06 4.11 -12.02
N ASN A 145 4.98 3.50 -12.49
CA ASN A 145 4.95 2.56 -13.62
C ASN A 145 6.01 1.43 -13.53
N ALA A 146 6.20 0.89 -12.34
CA ALA A 146 7.26 -0.08 -12.08
C ALA A 146 7.15 -1.33 -12.96
N GLU A 147 5.92 -1.84 -13.17
CA GLU A 147 5.65 -2.99 -14.03
C GLU A 147 6.14 -2.75 -15.46
N GLN A 148 5.82 -1.60 -16.04
CA GLN A 148 6.23 -1.26 -17.40
C GLN A 148 7.74 -1.02 -17.50
N ASN A 149 8.33 -0.34 -16.50
CA ASN A 149 9.76 -0.01 -16.50
C ASN A 149 10.64 -1.26 -16.34
N LEU A 150 10.18 -2.26 -15.59
CA LEU A 150 10.86 -3.56 -15.47
C LEU A 150 10.72 -4.39 -16.74
N THR A 151 9.50 -4.51 -17.27
CA THR A 151 9.23 -5.38 -18.43
C THR A 151 9.91 -4.89 -19.70
N ASN A 152 9.99 -3.58 -19.92
CA ASN A 152 10.65 -2.97 -21.07
C ASN A 152 12.16 -2.75 -20.89
N GLY A 153 12.73 -3.04 -19.70
CA GLY A 153 14.16 -2.91 -19.41
C GLY A 153 14.65 -1.48 -19.13
N THR A 154 13.76 -0.52 -18.92
CA THR A 154 14.14 0.83 -18.46
C THR A 154 14.75 0.76 -17.06
N ALA A 155 14.19 -0.08 -16.19
CA ALA A 155 14.70 -0.39 -14.86
C ALA A 155 15.10 -1.87 -14.77
N ASN A 156 16.02 -2.21 -13.88
CA ASN A 156 16.36 -3.58 -13.53
C ASN A 156 15.96 -3.94 -12.10
N VAL A 157 15.55 -2.94 -11.31
CA VAL A 157 14.98 -3.07 -9.96
C VAL A 157 13.81 -2.13 -9.84
N ALA A 158 12.80 -2.51 -9.06
CA ALA A 158 11.75 -1.60 -8.67
C ALA A 158 11.40 -1.72 -7.17
N VAL A 159 11.12 -0.57 -6.57
CA VAL A 159 10.40 -0.46 -5.29
C VAL A 159 8.95 -0.20 -5.65
N THR A 160 8.05 -1.14 -5.35
CA THR A 160 6.69 -1.09 -5.87
C THR A 160 5.70 -1.82 -4.96
N TYR A 161 4.43 -1.64 -5.23
CA TYR A 161 3.35 -2.35 -4.55
C TYR A 161 3.18 -3.78 -5.07
N ASP A 162 2.68 -4.67 -4.21
CA ASP A 162 2.48 -6.10 -4.50
C ASP A 162 1.63 -6.37 -5.74
N GLY A 163 0.56 -5.62 -5.96
CA GLY A 163 -0.26 -5.74 -7.17
C GLY A 163 0.52 -5.42 -8.45
N ASN A 164 1.33 -4.35 -8.43
CA ASN A 164 2.19 -4.00 -9.56
C ASN A 164 3.30 -5.05 -9.78
N ALA A 165 3.84 -5.61 -8.70
CA ALA A 165 4.80 -6.71 -8.77
C ALA A 165 4.16 -7.94 -9.44
N SER A 166 2.91 -8.28 -9.06
CA SER A 166 2.14 -9.36 -9.67
C SER A 166 2.01 -9.19 -11.18
N TRP A 167 1.59 -8.01 -11.64
CA TRP A 167 1.48 -7.74 -13.08
C TRP A 167 2.84 -7.88 -13.80
N ALA A 168 3.90 -7.30 -13.25
CA ALA A 168 5.24 -7.39 -13.82
C ALA A 168 5.73 -8.84 -13.94
N MET A 169 5.55 -9.65 -12.89
CA MET A 169 5.97 -11.05 -12.84
C MET A 169 5.18 -11.94 -13.80
N LYS A 170 3.88 -11.64 -13.99
CA LYS A 170 3.04 -12.32 -14.99
C LYS A 170 3.46 -12.01 -16.42
N GLU A 171 3.87 -10.78 -16.69
CA GLU A 171 4.34 -10.37 -18.02
C GLU A 171 5.74 -10.87 -18.33
N LYS A 172 6.64 -10.91 -17.34
CA LYS A 172 8.04 -11.30 -17.52
C LYS A 172 8.53 -12.21 -16.39
N ASN A 173 8.74 -13.48 -16.70
CA ASN A 173 9.07 -14.53 -15.74
C ASN A 173 10.46 -14.41 -15.08
N THR A 174 11.33 -13.53 -15.59
CA THR A 174 12.63 -13.21 -14.99
C THR A 174 12.53 -12.22 -13.84
N ILE A 175 11.38 -11.55 -13.68
CA ILE A 175 11.13 -10.66 -12.56
C ILE A 175 10.83 -11.48 -11.30
N LYS A 176 11.50 -11.15 -10.21
CA LYS A 176 11.45 -11.84 -8.93
C LYS A 176 11.28 -10.85 -7.80
N VAL A 177 10.63 -11.27 -6.71
CA VAL A 177 10.64 -10.53 -5.43
C VAL A 177 12.02 -10.72 -4.78
N ALA A 178 12.62 -9.65 -4.30
CA ALA A 178 13.88 -9.72 -3.55
C ALA A 178 13.66 -10.41 -2.20
N ASP A 179 14.61 -11.25 -1.80
CA ASP A 179 14.53 -11.99 -0.54
C ASP A 179 15.10 -11.14 0.62
N PHE A 180 14.26 -10.31 1.20
CA PHE A 180 14.60 -9.50 2.36
C PHE A 180 14.56 -10.36 3.61
N THR A 181 15.73 -10.65 4.18
CA THR A 181 15.84 -11.49 5.38
C THR A 181 15.89 -10.69 6.67
N SER A 182 16.27 -9.41 6.63
CA SER A 182 16.50 -8.58 7.81
C SER A 182 15.54 -7.39 7.94
N ASP A 183 15.26 -6.72 6.84
CA ASP A 183 14.51 -5.48 6.87
C ASP A 183 12.99 -5.76 6.82
N PRO A 184 12.20 -5.16 7.74
CA PRO A 184 10.76 -5.25 7.63
C PRO A 184 10.25 -4.47 6.42
N ILE A 185 9.17 -4.97 5.80
CA ILE A 185 8.51 -4.32 4.69
C ILE A 185 7.27 -3.56 5.13
N GLN A 186 6.95 -2.50 4.42
CA GLN A 186 5.75 -1.71 4.70
C GLN A 186 4.50 -2.44 4.24
N LEU A 187 3.51 -2.49 5.12
CA LEU A 187 2.14 -2.88 4.81
C LEU A 187 1.24 -1.66 5.00
N GLY A 188 0.56 -1.25 3.94
CA GLY A 188 -0.49 -0.24 3.95
C GLY A 188 -1.87 -0.86 3.77
N ILE A 189 -2.90 -0.19 4.26
CA ILE A 189 -4.28 -0.62 4.12
C ILE A 189 -5.08 0.50 3.45
N ASP A 190 -5.59 0.22 2.27
CA ASP A 190 -6.58 1.07 1.62
C ASP A 190 -7.96 0.78 2.19
N LEU A 191 -8.72 1.81 2.45
CA LEU A 191 -9.98 1.71 3.15
C LEU A 191 -10.98 2.76 2.67
N PHE A 192 -12.25 2.44 2.79
CA PHE A 192 -13.34 3.38 2.56
C PHE A 192 -13.74 4.06 3.87
N VAL A 193 -13.97 5.36 3.78
CA VAL A 193 -14.55 6.19 4.82
C VAL A 193 -15.77 6.94 4.30
N MET A 194 -16.69 7.24 5.19
CA MET A 194 -17.84 8.11 4.91
C MET A 194 -17.49 9.53 5.33
N PRO A 195 -17.41 10.51 4.42
CA PRO A 195 -17.17 11.90 4.77
C PRO A 195 -18.31 12.47 5.64
N LYS A 196 -17.95 13.38 6.52
CA LYS A 196 -18.97 14.14 7.27
C LYS A 196 -19.82 14.95 6.31
N GLY A 197 -21.15 14.79 6.43
CA GLY A 197 -22.12 15.45 5.56
C GLY A 197 -22.48 14.67 4.30
N ALA A 198 -22.09 13.40 4.19
CA ALA A 198 -22.54 12.49 3.12
C ALA A 198 -24.08 12.49 3.03
N LYS A 199 -24.59 12.56 1.81
CA LYS A 199 -26.04 12.75 1.56
C LYS A 199 -26.81 11.44 1.38
N HIS A 200 -26.10 10.37 1.00
CA HIS A 200 -26.72 9.09 0.64
C HIS A 200 -26.15 7.95 1.50
N VAL A 201 -26.20 8.14 2.83
CA VAL A 201 -25.64 7.20 3.83
C VAL A 201 -26.12 5.76 3.59
N ASP A 202 -27.45 5.55 3.41
CA ASP A 202 -28.01 4.21 3.16
C ASP A 202 -27.46 3.54 1.91
N LEU A 203 -27.19 4.31 0.85
CA LEU A 203 -26.62 3.78 -0.38
C LEU A 203 -25.11 3.50 -0.24
N ALA A 204 -24.41 4.35 0.48
CA ALA A 204 -23.00 4.17 0.79
C ALA A 204 -22.78 2.88 1.61
N GLU A 205 -23.55 2.66 2.67
CA GLU A 205 -23.49 1.44 3.49
C GLU A 205 -23.88 0.18 2.69
N LYS A 206 -24.88 0.26 1.81
CA LYS A 206 -25.23 -0.83 0.88
C LYS A 206 -24.10 -1.16 -0.09
N PHE A 207 -23.42 -0.14 -0.62
CA PHE A 207 -22.26 -0.34 -1.48
C PHE A 207 -21.12 -1.00 -0.71
N LEU A 208 -20.81 -0.52 0.50
CA LEU A 208 -19.80 -1.14 1.36
C LEU A 208 -20.14 -2.60 1.67
N ASN A 209 -21.39 -2.89 2.00
CA ASN A 209 -21.82 -4.26 2.22
C ASN A 209 -21.67 -5.14 0.97
N TYR A 210 -21.95 -4.59 -0.22
CA TYR A 210 -21.82 -5.28 -1.50
C TYR A 210 -20.36 -5.63 -1.80
N ILE A 211 -19.43 -4.69 -1.69
CA ILE A 211 -18.01 -4.95 -1.97
C ILE A 211 -17.35 -5.87 -0.93
N CYS A 212 -17.89 -5.93 0.30
CA CYS A 212 -17.43 -6.89 1.32
C CYS A 212 -17.92 -8.32 1.08
N THR A 213 -18.82 -8.56 0.09
CA THR A 213 -19.25 -9.91 -0.27
C THR A 213 -18.06 -10.68 -0.83
N ALA A 214 -17.88 -11.93 -0.37
CA ALA A 214 -16.74 -12.76 -0.76
C ALA A 214 -16.63 -12.92 -2.28
N GLU A 215 -17.73 -13.29 -2.96
CA GLU A 215 -17.77 -13.44 -4.43
C GLU A 215 -17.39 -12.16 -5.17
N VAL A 216 -17.91 -11.01 -4.75
CA VAL A 216 -17.67 -9.72 -5.41
C VAL A 216 -16.20 -9.32 -5.24
N MET A 217 -15.69 -9.42 -4.03
CA MET A 217 -14.30 -9.07 -3.76
C MET A 217 -13.32 -10.05 -4.41
N ALA A 218 -13.63 -11.35 -4.45
CA ALA A 218 -12.83 -12.34 -5.18
C ALA A 218 -12.68 -12.00 -6.66
N LYS A 219 -13.78 -11.58 -7.33
CA LYS A 219 -13.73 -11.10 -8.73
C LYS A 219 -12.91 -9.84 -8.87
N ASN A 220 -12.97 -8.93 -7.90
CA ASN A 220 -12.17 -7.73 -7.91
C ASN A 220 -10.66 -8.03 -7.84
N LEU A 221 -10.26 -9.08 -7.12
CA LEU A 221 -8.87 -9.52 -7.01
C LEU A 221 -8.30 -10.10 -8.32
N GLU A 222 -9.14 -10.53 -9.25
CA GLU A 222 -8.70 -10.96 -10.59
C GLU A 222 -8.17 -9.79 -11.42
N GLU A 223 -8.79 -8.62 -11.27
CA GLU A 223 -8.40 -7.39 -11.99
C GLU A 223 -7.35 -6.59 -11.23
N PHE A 224 -7.45 -6.57 -9.90
CA PHE A 224 -6.57 -5.85 -8.99
C PHE A 224 -5.90 -6.83 -8.04
N PRO A 225 -4.78 -7.46 -8.45
CA PRO A 225 -4.14 -8.54 -7.68
C PRO A 225 -3.30 -8.00 -6.51
N TYR A 226 -3.92 -7.17 -5.69
CA TYR A 226 -3.36 -6.73 -4.41
C TYR A 226 -3.69 -7.71 -3.30
N SER A 227 -3.00 -7.62 -2.19
CA SER A 227 -3.37 -8.36 -0.98
C SER A 227 -4.73 -7.89 -0.45
N CYS A 228 -5.46 -8.78 0.20
CA CYS A 228 -6.85 -8.52 0.56
C CYS A 228 -7.10 -8.82 2.04
N PRO A 229 -7.75 -7.90 2.78
CA PRO A 229 -8.12 -8.12 4.18
C PRO A 229 -9.38 -8.99 4.35
N ASN A 230 -10.09 -9.32 3.27
CA ASN A 230 -11.31 -10.12 3.29
C ASN A 230 -10.96 -11.60 3.14
N ASP A 231 -10.87 -12.34 4.25
CA ASP A 231 -10.47 -13.76 4.28
C ASP A 231 -11.43 -14.65 3.47
N ALA A 232 -12.71 -14.34 3.47
CA ALA A 232 -13.70 -15.10 2.69
C ALA A 232 -13.48 -14.91 1.18
N ALA A 233 -13.15 -13.70 0.74
CA ALA A 233 -12.83 -13.42 -0.66
C ALA A 233 -11.54 -14.10 -1.10
N VAL A 234 -10.50 -14.08 -0.27
CA VAL A 234 -9.25 -14.81 -0.55
C VAL A 234 -9.50 -16.31 -0.68
N ALA A 235 -10.37 -16.87 0.16
CA ALA A 235 -10.75 -18.29 0.07
C ALA A 235 -11.46 -18.63 -1.25
N GLU A 236 -12.28 -17.71 -1.78
CA GLU A 236 -13.03 -17.87 -3.05
C GLU A 236 -12.24 -17.41 -4.29
N ALA A 237 -11.13 -16.71 -4.12
CA ALA A 237 -10.32 -16.20 -5.23
C ALA A 237 -9.81 -17.33 -6.14
N SER A 238 -9.48 -16.98 -7.38
CA SER A 238 -8.96 -17.93 -8.38
C SER A 238 -7.63 -18.56 -7.95
N ASP A 239 -7.31 -19.70 -8.54
CA ASP A 239 -6.00 -20.34 -8.34
C ASP A 239 -4.87 -19.46 -8.83
N ASP A 240 -5.08 -18.64 -9.87
CA ASP A 240 -4.11 -17.67 -10.38
C ASP A 240 -3.77 -16.62 -9.33
N TYR A 241 -4.76 -16.11 -8.59
CA TYR A 241 -4.53 -15.19 -7.49
C TYR A 241 -3.82 -15.86 -6.31
N LYS A 242 -4.29 -17.05 -5.89
CA LYS A 242 -3.73 -17.77 -4.73
C LYS A 242 -2.29 -18.23 -4.93
N ASN A 243 -1.96 -18.63 -6.16
CA ASN A 243 -0.63 -19.14 -6.52
C ASN A 243 0.26 -18.07 -7.16
N ASP A 244 -0.13 -16.82 -7.10
CA ASP A 244 0.65 -15.71 -7.64
C ASP A 244 2.01 -15.63 -6.91
N PRO A 245 3.15 -15.67 -7.63
CA PRO A 245 4.47 -15.61 -7.01
C PRO A 245 4.72 -14.33 -6.20
N ALA A 246 4.01 -13.25 -6.49
CA ALA A 246 4.06 -12.03 -5.69
C ALA A 246 3.42 -12.18 -4.30
N ARG A 247 2.78 -13.34 -4.00
CA ARG A 247 2.17 -13.64 -2.70
C ARG A 247 2.96 -14.65 -1.88
N ASP A 248 3.92 -15.33 -2.52
CA ASP A 248 4.76 -16.33 -1.88
C ASP A 248 6.16 -15.77 -1.58
N PHE A 249 6.23 -15.00 -0.49
CA PHE A 249 7.51 -14.47 0.01
C PHE A 249 7.66 -14.79 1.51
N SER A 250 8.88 -15.21 1.87
CA SER A 250 9.18 -15.76 3.19
C SER A 250 9.11 -14.75 4.33
N TYR A 251 9.21 -13.46 4.02
CA TYR A 251 9.26 -12.35 5.00
C TYR A 251 7.94 -11.58 5.15
N LYS A 252 6.84 -12.08 4.61
CA LYS A 252 5.51 -11.42 4.71
C LYS A 252 5.00 -11.20 6.13
N GLU A 253 5.56 -11.90 7.10
CA GLU A 253 5.25 -11.71 8.52
C GLU A 253 6.16 -10.65 9.18
N ASN A 254 7.28 -10.28 8.53
CA ASN A 254 8.17 -9.22 8.99
C ASN A 254 7.74 -7.89 8.37
N VAL A 255 6.65 -7.32 8.90
CA VAL A 255 6.04 -6.11 8.37
C VAL A 255 5.89 -5.04 9.43
N PHE A 256 5.85 -3.79 8.99
CA PHE A 256 5.39 -2.68 9.79
C PHE A 256 4.19 -1.99 9.14
N PHE A 257 3.29 -1.49 9.97
CA PHE A 257 2.17 -0.66 9.53
C PHE A 257 2.59 0.80 9.51
N GLN A 258 2.09 1.52 8.52
CA GLN A 258 2.25 2.96 8.52
C GLN A 258 1.35 3.60 9.56
N GLU A 259 1.91 4.53 10.33
CA GLU A 259 1.16 5.31 11.29
C GLU A 259 0.84 6.70 10.75
N ASP A 260 -0.24 7.27 11.25
CA ASP A 260 -0.55 8.67 11.04
C ASP A 260 0.33 9.53 11.95
N VAL A 261 1.38 10.10 11.37
CA VAL A 261 2.35 10.97 12.06
C VAL A 261 1.98 12.45 11.96
N GLY A 262 0.79 12.76 11.46
CA GLY A 262 0.32 14.14 11.28
C GLY A 262 1.07 14.84 10.14
N ASP A 263 1.38 16.12 10.38
CA ASP A 263 2.10 16.98 9.43
C ASP A 263 3.64 16.90 9.58
N ALA A 264 4.12 15.93 10.32
CA ALA A 264 5.57 15.74 10.57
C ALA A 264 6.31 15.16 9.35
#